data_fa702f9b47c31744c24392c35419f437
#
_entry.id   fa702f9b47c31744c24392c35419f437
#
_cell.length_a   1.000
_cell.length_b   1.000
_cell.length_c   1.000
_cell.angle_alpha   90.00
_cell.angle_beta   90.00
_cell.angle_gamma   90.00
#
_symmetry.space_group_name_H-M   'P 1'
#
loop_
_entity.id
_entity.type
_entity.pdbx_description
1 polymer ?
#
loop_
_entity_poly.entity_id
_entity_poly.type
_entity_poly.pdbx_seq_one_letter_code
_entity_poly.pdbx_strand_id
1 'polypeptide(L)'
;MKKIKIGQIGIGHNHASEKMAAFRRLSDFYEVVGVVESDPEWKERRGNLPQYQGLPWLTEEELFQTPGLEAVAVETDGFDLLSTAQRCVDHGMHIHMDKPGGEELEPFRRLLDCFRQKHLCIQLGYMYRNNPAVNFCFKAARSGWLGDIFEVHAVMSRYDGDDYRRWLSGFKGGAMYIFGGHLIDLVISLLGRPQKITPYQRKTRDDNLYDNGFAVMEYPRATASIRTSVVEIDGMKHRRLIVCGTKGTVDICPLEHHSSRYHLDPLHVRLTLKEDNAEFKAGTHDVVMPVMQGRYDLQLTELARIIRGEIANPY
;
A
#
# COMPACT_ATOMS: atom_id res chain seq x y z
N MET A 1 17.62 0.81 -21.52
CA MET A 1 17.29 -0.56 -21.03
C MET A 1 15.97 -0.99 -21.66
N LYS A 2 15.69 -2.30 -21.81
CA LYS A 2 14.41 -2.78 -22.32
C LYS A 2 13.29 -2.35 -21.36
N LYS A 3 12.21 -1.77 -21.89
CA LYS A 3 11.01 -1.44 -21.10
C LYS A 3 10.19 -2.70 -20.86
N ILE A 4 9.57 -2.78 -19.69
CA ILE A 4 8.62 -3.84 -19.34
C ILE A 4 7.29 -3.50 -19.97
N LYS A 5 6.74 -4.38 -20.80
CA LYS A 5 5.39 -4.24 -21.30
C LYS A 5 4.40 -4.62 -20.21
N ILE A 6 3.54 -3.66 -19.86
CA ILE A 6 2.56 -3.81 -18.80
C ILE A 6 1.17 -3.42 -19.30
N GLY A 7 0.16 -4.21 -18.94
CA GLY A 7 -1.24 -3.83 -19.08
C GLY A 7 -1.91 -3.60 -17.73
N GLN A 8 -3.11 -3.02 -17.75
CA GLN A 8 -3.94 -2.91 -16.54
C GLN A 8 -5.25 -3.63 -16.74
N ILE A 9 -5.64 -4.48 -15.79
CA ILE A 9 -6.95 -5.12 -15.73
C ILE A 9 -7.75 -4.49 -14.58
N GLY A 10 -8.87 -3.90 -14.94
CA GLY A 10 -9.76 -3.17 -14.05
C GLY A 10 -9.40 -1.70 -13.87
N ILE A 11 -10.45 -0.89 -13.72
CA ILE A 11 -10.37 0.52 -13.32
C ILE A 11 -11.31 0.82 -12.14
N GLY A 12 -11.93 -0.22 -11.59
CA GLY A 12 -12.88 -0.14 -10.47
C GLY A 12 -12.23 0.20 -9.13
N HIS A 13 -10.98 -0.18 -8.92
CA HIS A 13 -10.27 0.17 -7.70
C HIS A 13 -10.01 1.67 -7.58
N ASN A 14 -10.13 2.21 -6.35
CA ASN A 14 -9.95 3.65 -6.13
C ASN A 14 -8.55 4.19 -6.47
N HIS A 15 -7.56 3.33 -6.52
CA HIS A 15 -6.17 3.68 -6.84
C HIS A 15 -5.79 3.44 -8.31
N ALA A 16 -6.65 2.83 -9.11
CA ALA A 16 -6.38 2.41 -10.47
C ALA A 16 -5.82 3.52 -11.37
N SER A 17 -6.46 4.70 -11.35
CA SER A 17 -6.02 5.85 -12.15
C SER A 17 -4.69 6.44 -11.68
N GLU A 18 -4.42 6.46 -10.37
CA GLU A 18 -3.14 6.94 -9.84
C GLU A 18 -1.98 6.01 -10.23
N LYS A 19 -2.22 4.69 -10.23
CA LYS A 19 -1.23 3.72 -10.68
C LYS A 19 -0.98 3.80 -12.17
N MET A 20 -2.03 3.95 -12.97
CA MET A 20 -1.86 4.23 -14.39
C MET A 20 -1.03 5.50 -14.63
N ALA A 21 -1.32 6.57 -13.90
CA ALA A 21 -0.51 7.79 -13.98
C ALA A 21 0.95 7.54 -13.61
N ALA A 22 1.22 6.71 -12.60
CA ALA A 22 2.58 6.35 -12.20
C ALA A 22 3.30 5.51 -13.27
N PHE A 23 2.66 4.50 -13.86
CA PHE A 23 3.23 3.73 -14.97
C PHE A 23 3.59 4.63 -16.17
N ARG A 24 2.73 5.59 -16.50
CA ARG A 24 2.99 6.53 -17.60
C ARG A 24 4.13 7.51 -17.29
N ARG A 25 4.29 7.96 -16.04
CA ARG A 25 5.46 8.76 -15.62
C ARG A 25 6.75 7.96 -15.67
N LEU A 26 6.70 6.70 -15.28
CA LEU A 26 7.83 5.78 -15.25
C LEU A 26 8.12 5.18 -16.65
N SER A 27 8.00 5.99 -17.69
CA SER A 27 8.14 5.57 -19.09
C SER A 27 9.54 5.05 -19.47
N ASP A 28 10.56 5.26 -18.63
CA ASP A 28 11.88 4.64 -18.78
C ASP A 28 11.91 3.17 -18.35
N PHE A 29 10.98 2.80 -17.50
CA PHE A 29 10.83 1.42 -16.99
C PHE A 29 9.72 0.66 -17.71
N TYR A 30 8.62 1.32 -18.06
CA TYR A 30 7.39 0.68 -18.53
C TYR A 30 6.93 1.18 -19.90
N GLU A 31 6.35 0.26 -20.67
CA GLU A 31 5.53 0.51 -21.84
C GLU A 31 4.11 0.01 -21.53
N VAL A 32 3.16 0.93 -21.36
CA VAL A 32 1.76 0.57 -21.12
C VAL A 32 1.13 0.14 -22.45
N VAL A 33 0.71 -1.10 -22.56
CA VAL A 33 0.19 -1.67 -23.81
C VAL A 33 -1.32 -1.57 -23.96
N GLY A 34 -2.07 -1.40 -22.85
CA GLY A 34 -3.52 -1.26 -22.90
C GLY A 34 -4.19 -1.41 -21.55
N VAL A 35 -5.50 -1.23 -21.57
CA VAL A 35 -6.39 -1.31 -20.39
C VAL A 35 -7.54 -2.25 -20.70
N VAL A 36 -7.88 -3.10 -19.75
CA VAL A 36 -9.04 -3.98 -19.77
C VAL A 36 -10.04 -3.51 -18.72
N GLU A 37 -11.29 -3.29 -19.13
CA GLU A 37 -12.41 -3.11 -18.23
C GLU A 37 -13.64 -3.75 -18.85
N SER A 38 -14.12 -4.80 -18.20
CA SER A 38 -15.27 -5.58 -18.66
C SER A 38 -16.60 -5.05 -18.11
N ASP A 39 -16.57 -4.32 -17.00
CA ASP A 39 -17.75 -3.71 -16.42
C ASP A 39 -18.05 -2.38 -17.11
N PRO A 40 -19.19 -2.26 -17.83
CA PRO A 40 -19.57 -1.04 -18.53
C PRO A 40 -19.80 0.13 -17.58
N GLU A 41 -20.22 -0.12 -16.35
CA GLU A 41 -20.46 0.94 -15.36
C GLU A 41 -19.14 1.61 -14.93
N TRP A 42 -18.10 0.82 -14.66
CA TRP A 42 -16.79 1.38 -14.37
C TRP A 42 -16.18 2.10 -15.58
N LYS A 43 -16.37 1.54 -16.77
CA LYS A 43 -15.88 2.14 -18.02
C LYS A 43 -16.55 3.49 -18.28
N GLU A 44 -17.87 3.61 -18.07
CA GLU A 44 -18.60 4.87 -18.18
C GLU A 44 -18.12 5.90 -17.14
N ARG A 45 -17.98 5.48 -15.89
CA ARG A 45 -17.60 6.38 -14.77
C ARG A 45 -16.16 6.88 -14.82
N ARG A 46 -15.22 6.04 -15.24
CA ARG A 46 -13.78 6.30 -15.09
C ARG A 46 -12.98 6.17 -16.39
N GLY A 47 -13.50 5.58 -17.45
CA GLY A 47 -12.76 5.34 -18.68
C GLY A 47 -12.29 6.62 -19.38
N ASN A 48 -12.96 7.74 -19.16
CA ASN A 48 -12.62 9.05 -19.72
C ASN A 48 -11.59 9.85 -18.89
N LEU A 49 -11.07 9.28 -17.80
CA LEU A 49 -10.05 9.96 -17.00
C LEU A 49 -8.77 10.18 -17.83
N PRO A 50 -8.07 11.32 -17.62
CA PRO A 50 -6.87 11.68 -18.41
C PRO A 50 -5.79 10.58 -18.42
N GLN A 51 -5.72 9.77 -17.36
CA GLN A 51 -4.75 8.70 -17.21
C GLN A 51 -4.93 7.57 -18.23
N TYR A 52 -6.13 7.39 -18.77
CA TYR A 52 -6.47 6.34 -19.74
C TYR A 52 -6.50 6.85 -21.19
N GLN A 53 -6.44 8.16 -21.41
CA GLN A 53 -6.51 8.74 -22.75
C GLN A 53 -5.37 8.26 -23.64
N GLY A 54 -5.70 7.89 -24.88
CA GLY A 54 -4.76 7.40 -25.88
C GLY A 54 -4.28 5.96 -25.66
N LEU A 55 -4.77 5.26 -24.64
CA LEU A 55 -4.49 3.84 -24.44
C LEU A 55 -5.55 3.00 -25.15
N PRO A 56 -5.19 1.85 -25.77
CA PRO A 56 -6.16 0.93 -26.32
C PRO A 56 -6.95 0.25 -25.19
N TRP A 57 -8.27 0.12 -25.40
CA TRP A 57 -9.15 -0.70 -24.60
C TRP A 57 -9.17 -2.10 -25.22
N LEU A 58 -8.73 -3.09 -24.45
CA LEU A 58 -8.56 -4.46 -24.87
C LEU A 58 -9.54 -5.36 -24.12
N THR A 59 -9.83 -6.52 -24.69
CA THR A 59 -10.32 -7.67 -23.92
C THR A 59 -9.18 -8.27 -23.11
N GLU A 60 -9.50 -9.09 -22.11
CA GLU A 60 -8.48 -9.79 -21.31
C GLU A 60 -7.66 -10.75 -22.19
N GLU A 61 -8.31 -11.42 -23.16
CA GLU A 61 -7.65 -12.30 -24.12
C GLU A 61 -6.68 -11.54 -25.02
N GLU A 62 -7.08 -10.41 -25.59
CA GLU A 62 -6.20 -9.56 -26.42
C GLU A 62 -5.00 -9.07 -25.61
N LEU A 63 -5.21 -8.70 -24.34
CA LEU A 63 -4.13 -8.30 -23.47
C LEU A 63 -3.11 -9.42 -23.28
N PHE A 64 -3.55 -10.63 -22.90
CA PHE A 64 -2.64 -11.76 -22.68
C PHE A 64 -1.96 -12.24 -23.96
N GLN A 65 -2.56 -12.01 -25.13
CA GLN A 65 -1.97 -12.32 -26.44
C GLN A 65 -1.02 -11.20 -26.95
N THR A 66 -0.91 -10.08 -26.21
CA THR A 66 -0.01 -8.98 -26.62
C THR A 66 1.46 -9.43 -26.64
N PRO A 67 2.17 -9.34 -27.78
CA PRO A 67 3.53 -9.83 -27.89
C PRO A 67 4.48 -9.16 -26.90
N GLY A 68 5.11 -9.98 -26.06
CA GLY A 68 6.09 -9.52 -25.07
C GLY A 68 5.50 -8.84 -23.86
N LEU A 69 4.20 -9.04 -23.54
CA LEU A 69 3.63 -8.68 -22.25
C LEU A 69 4.39 -9.42 -21.14
N GLU A 70 4.82 -8.69 -20.11
CA GLU A 70 5.60 -9.23 -19.00
C GLU A 70 4.89 -9.05 -17.65
N ALA A 71 4.02 -8.04 -17.53
CA ALA A 71 3.38 -7.70 -16.26
C ALA A 71 1.95 -7.18 -16.44
N VAL A 72 1.17 -7.28 -15.37
CA VAL A 72 -0.20 -6.73 -15.29
C VAL A 72 -0.39 -5.97 -13.98
N ALA A 73 -0.98 -4.79 -14.06
CA ALA A 73 -1.55 -4.09 -12.92
C ALA A 73 -2.98 -4.56 -12.69
N VAL A 74 -3.25 -5.17 -11.54
CA VAL A 74 -4.56 -5.71 -11.17
C VAL A 74 -5.28 -4.69 -10.30
N GLU A 75 -6.27 -4.00 -10.90
CA GLU A 75 -6.97 -2.85 -10.33
C GLU A 75 -8.50 -2.97 -10.45
N THR A 76 -9.00 -4.20 -10.42
CA THR A 76 -10.44 -4.50 -10.35
C THR A 76 -11.04 -4.01 -9.03
N ASP A 77 -12.35 -4.10 -8.87
CA ASP A 77 -12.96 -3.92 -7.55
C ASP A 77 -12.35 -4.87 -6.52
N GLY A 78 -12.37 -4.45 -5.25
CA GLY A 78 -11.73 -5.19 -4.15
C GLY A 78 -12.17 -6.64 -3.98
N PHE A 79 -13.36 -6.99 -4.47
CA PHE A 79 -13.88 -8.36 -4.44
C PHE A 79 -13.28 -9.26 -5.53
N ASP A 80 -12.82 -8.68 -6.65
CA ASP A 80 -12.35 -9.41 -7.83
C ASP A 80 -10.83 -9.46 -7.96
N LEU A 81 -10.09 -8.80 -7.08
CA LEU A 81 -8.62 -8.74 -7.13
C LEU A 81 -7.98 -10.13 -7.17
N LEU A 82 -8.40 -11.02 -6.28
CA LEU A 82 -7.80 -12.34 -6.14
C LEU A 82 -8.04 -13.23 -7.37
N SER A 83 -9.26 -13.25 -7.88
CA SER A 83 -9.61 -14.03 -9.07
C SER A 83 -8.88 -13.54 -10.33
N THR A 84 -8.74 -12.22 -10.47
CA THR A 84 -7.98 -11.60 -11.57
C THR A 84 -6.49 -11.92 -11.46
N ALA A 85 -5.91 -11.83 -10.25
CA ALA A 85 -4.51 -12.20 -10.01
C ALA A 85 -4.24 -13.68 -10.37
N GLN A 86 -5.19 -14.58 -10.08
CA GLN A 86 -5.09 -15.99 -10.46
C GLN A 86 -5.00 -16.14 -11.98
N ARG A 87 -5.86 -15.45 -12.75
CA ARG A 87 -5.79 -15.49 -14.21
C ARG A 87 -4.46 -14.95 -14.74
N CYS A 88 -3.92 -13.88 -14.13
CA CYS A 88 -2.62 -13.33 -14.51
C CYS A 88 -1.48 -14.34 -14.29
N VAL A 89 -1.42 -15.02 -13.13
CA VAL A 89 -0.37 -16.01 -12.87
C VAL A 89 -0.50 -17.24 -13.76
N ASP A 90 -1.73 -17.63 -14.12
CA ASP A 90 -1.96 -18.75 -15.05
C ASP A 90 -1.36 -18.45 -16.43
N HIS A 91 -1.41 -17.19 -16.89
CA HIS A 91 -0.79 -16.71 -18.12
C HIS A 91 0.70 -16.32 -17.98
N GLY A 92 1.31 -16.57 -16.83
CA GLY A 92 2.75 -16.31 -16.63
C GLY A 92 3.13 -14.86 -16.45
N MET A 93 2.24 -14.01 -15.94
CA MET A 93 2.47 -12.58 -15.74
C MET A 93 2.99 -12.26 -14.34
N HIS A 94 4.00 -11.37 -14.25
CA HIS A 94 4.27 -10.65 -13.01
C HIS A 94 3.11 -9.71 -12.72
N ILE A 95 2.79 -9.43 -11.44
CA ILE A 95 1.72 -8.48 -11.14
C ILE A 95 2.09 -7.46 -10.09
N HIS A 96 1.51 -6.26 -10.27
CA HIS A 96 1.22 -5.33 -9.19
C HIS A 96 -0.27 -5.39 -8.92
N MET A 97 -0.68 -5.84 -7.75
CA MET A 97 -2.08 -5.94 -7.37
C MET A 97 -2.39 -4.97 -6.24
N ASP A 98 -3.54 -4.28 -6.29
CA ASP A 98 -3.93 -3.52 -5.11
C ASP A 98 -4.27 -4.46 -3.94
N LYS A 99 -4.32 -3.92 -2.76
CA LYS A 99 -4.73 -4.64 -1.55
C LYS A 99 -6.26 -4.49 -1.34
N PRO A 100 -6.92 -5.38 -0.64
CA PRO A 100 -6.41 -6.54 0.08
C PRO A 100 -6.24 -7.78 -0.80
N GLY A 101 -5.52 -8.75 -0.27
CA GLY A 101 -5.29 -10.04 -0.94
C GLY A 101 -6.45 -11.04 -0.86
N GLY A 102 -7.68 -10.57 -0.55
CA GLY A 102 -8.86 -11.41 -0.35
C GLY A 102 -9.20 -11.62 1.14
N GLU A 103 -10.46 -11.92 1.44
CA GLU A 103 -10.93 -12.11 2.83
C GLU A 103 -10.58 -13.49 3.41
N GLU A 104 -10.30 -14.46 2.54
CA GLU A 104 -9.98 -15.82 2.96
C GLU A 104 -8.49 -16.10 2.76
N LEU A 105 -7.84 -16.64 3.78
CA LEU A 105 -6.40 -16.84 3.79
C LEU A 105 -5.93 -17.92 2.81
N GLU A 106 -6.64 -19.04 2.73
CA GLU A 106 -6.21 -20.19 1.93
C GLU A 106 -6.20 -19.94 0.41
N PRO A 107 -7.19 -19.27 -0.20
CA PRO A 107 -7.10 -18.87 -1.60
C PRO A 107 -5.89 -17.97 -1.88
N PHE A 108 -5.60 -17.02 -0.98
CA PHE A 108 -4.45 -16.13 -1.13
C PHE A 108 -3.11 -16.89 -0.98
N ARG A 109 -3.00 -17.82 -0.04
CA ARG A 109 -1.81 -18.69 0.08
C ARG A 109 -1.57 -19.49 -1.18
N ARG A 110 -2.61 -20.13 -1.74
CA ARG A 110 -2.48 -20.86 -3.00
C ARG A 110 -2.01 -19.97 -4.14
N LEU A 111 -2.53 -18.75 -4.22
CA LEU A 111 -2.08 -17.78 -5.22
C LEU A 111 -0.58 -17.48 -5.06
N LEU A 112 -0.12 -17.19 -3.83
CA LEU A 112 1.32 -16.94 -3.55
C LEU A 112 2.19 -18.13 -3.93
N ASP A 113 1.72 -19.36 -3.68
CA ASP A 113 2.44 -20.57 -4.05
C ASP A 113 2.54 -20.74 -5.58
N CYS A 114 1.50 -20.38 -6.33
CA CYS A 114 1.55 -20.35 -7.80
C CYS A 114 2.61 -19.36 -8.31
N PHE A 115 2.67 -18.13 -7.76
CA PHE A 115 3.67 -17.14 -8.13
C PHE A 115 5.09 -17.64 -7.82
N ARG A 116 5.29 -18.26 -6.65
CA ARG A 116 6.58 -18.81 -6.23
C ARG A 116 7.03 -19.94 -7.15
N GLN A 117 6.15 -20.90 -7.47
CA GLN A 117 6.45 -22.03 -8.35
C GLN A 117 6.81 -21.59 -9.77
N LYS A 118 6.21 -20.53 -10.27
CA LYS A 118 6.48 -19.98 -11.61
C LYS A 118 7.61 -18.95 -11.62
N HIS A 119 8.23 -18.65 -10.48
CA HIS A 119 9.25 -17.60 -10.33
C HIS A 119 8.77 -16.22 -10.77
N LEU A 120 7.48 -15.92 -10.55
CA LEU A 120 6.87 -14.65 -10.86
C LEU A 120 6.79 -13.76 -9.61
N CYS A 121 6.74 -12.45 -9.83
CA CYS A 121 6.57 -11.48 -8.77
C CYS A 121 5.09 -11.13 -8.60
N ILE A 122 4.60 -11.18 -7.37
CA ILE A 122 3.36 -10.53 -6.93
C ILE A 122 3.71 -9.44 -5.93
N GLN A 123 3.45 -8.18 -6.27
CA GLN A 123 3.67 -7.05 -5.39
C GLN A 123 2.31 -6.41 -5.04
N LEU A 124 1.98 -6.35 -3.74
CA LEU A 124 0.75 -5.71 -3.29
C LEU A 124 0.96 -4.20 -3.06
N GLY A 125 -0.11 -3.43 -3.27
CA GLY A 125 -0.12 -1.97 -3.17
C GLY A 125 0.04 -1.41 -1.74
N TYR A 126 0.99 -1.92 -0.95
CA TYR A 126 1.35 -1.40 0.38
C TYR A 126 2.23 -0.16 0.26
N MET A 127 1.63 0.96 -0.10
CA MET A 127 2.29 2.21 -0.48
C MET A 127 3.24 2.79 0.57
N TYR A 128 3.00 2.51 1.87
CA TYR A 128 3.84 3.06 2.93
C TYR A 128 5.24 2.47 3.00
N ARG A 129 5.47 1.27 2.44
CA ARG A 129 6.82 0.68 2.36
C ARG A 129 7.84 1.59 1.66
N ASN A 130 7.37 2.40 0.71
CA ASN A 130 8.20 3.32 -0.06
C ASN A 130 7.97 4.80 0.29
N ASN A 131 7.24 5.08 1.39
CA ASN A 131 7.08 6.43 1.90
C ASN A 131 8.41 6.92 2.51
N PRO A 132 8.94 8.11 2.13
CA PRO A 132 10.25 8.57 2.58
C PRO A 132 10.34 8.77 4.09
N ALA A 133 9.26 9.20 4.76
CA ALA A 133 9.23 9.35 6.21
C ALA A 133 9.25 7.97 6.92
N VAL A 134 8.54 6.98 6.38
CA VAL A 134 8.58 5.60 6.88
C VAL A 134 9.96 4.98 6.67
N ASN A 135 10.57 5.19 5.50
CA ASN A 135 11.92 4.70 5.21
C ASN A 135 12.95 5.33 6.15
N PHE A 136 12.81 6.62 6.46
CA PHE A 136 13.65 7.28 7.48
C PHE A 136 13.46 6.64 8.87
N CYS A 137 12.22 6.38 9.28
CA CYS A 137 11.92 5.68 10.54
C CYS A 137 12.58 4.28 10.57
N PHE A 138 12.45 3.51 9.50
CA PHE A 138 13.08 2.18 9.40
C PHE A 138 14.62 2.27 9.41
N LYS A 139 15.20 3.28 8.76
CA LYS A 139 16.64 3.56 8.85
C LYS A 139 17.04 3.83 10.31
N ALA A 140 16.34 4.73 11.00
CA ALA A 140 16.61 5.07 12.40
C ALA A 140 16.54 3.84 13.33
N ALA A 141 15.54 2.97 13.13
CA ALA A 141 15.39 1.73 13.87
C ALA A 141 16.53 0.74 13.58
N ARG A 142 16.81 0.46 12.32
CA ARG A 142 17.85 -0.51 11.90
C ARG A 142 19.27 -0.04 12.23
N SER A 143 19.53 1.26 12.24
CA SER A 143 20.81 1.85 12.63
C SER A 143 20.99 1.94 14.15
N GLY A 144 20.01 1.45 14.94
CA GLY A 144 20.08 1.44 16.40
C GLY A 144 19.90 2.80 17.07
N TRP A 145 19.51 3.83 16.33
CA TRP A 145 19.31 5.19 16.88
C TRP A 145 18.22 5.23 17.94
N LEU A 146 17.21 4.36 17.80
CA LEU A 146 16.10 4.27 18.74
C LEU A 146 16.38 3.32 19.91
N GLY A 147 17.44 2.51 19.85
CA GLY A 147 17.68 1.45 20.83
C GLY A 147 16.66 0.31 20.69
N ASP A 148 16.32 -0.34 21.81
CA ASP A 148 15.28 -1.37 21.83
C ASP A 148 13.91 -0.73 21.67
N ILE A 149 13.16 -1.10 20.61
CA ILE A 149 11.80 -0.61 20.41
C ILE A 149 10.88 -1.32 21.40
N PHE A 150 10.14 -0.55 22.17
CA PHE A 150 9.20 -1.08 23.18
C PHE A 150 7.73 -0.73 22.86
N GLU A 151 7.47 0.26 22.00
CA GLU A 151 6.10 0.67 21.67
C GLU A 151 5.99 1.22 20.24
N VAL A 152 4.90 0.87 19.53
CA VAL A 152 4.55 1.40 18.21
C VAL A 152 3.07 1.78 18.19
N HIS A 153 2.76 3.00 17.71
CA HIS A 153 1.39 3.44 17.46
C HIS A 153 1.20 3.78 15.99
N ALA A 154 0.24 3.13 15.35
CA ALA A 154 -0.06 3.35 13.94
C ALA A 154 -1.54 3.69 13.74
N VAL A 155 -1.81 4.82 13.09
CA VAL A 155 -3.16 5.34 12.86
C VAL A 155 -3.39 5.62 11.39
N MET A 156 -4.49 5.09 10.84
CA MET A 156 -4.97 5.39 9.49
C MET A 156 -6.46 5.65 9.52
N SER A 157 -6.82 6.91 9.69
CA SER A 157 -8.21 7.35 9.82
C SER A 157 -8.60 8.31 8.71
N ARG A 158 -9.90 8.41 8.47
CA ARG A 158 -10.53 9.33 7.52
C ARG A 158 -12.01 9.50 7.85
N TYR A 159 -12.68 10.40 7.16
CA TYR A 159 -14.14 10.51 7.15
C TYR A 159 -14.66 10.11 5.78
N ASP A 160 -15.61 9.18 5.73
CA ASP A 160 -16.23 8.72 4.49
C ASP A 160 -17.74 8.91 4.50
N GLY A 161 -18.28 9.30 3.34
CA GLY A 161 -19.71 9.39 3.08
C GLY A 161 -20.38 8.02 2.89
N ASP A 162 -21.70 8.05 2.77
CA ASP A 162 -22.56 6.86 2.82
C ASP A 162 -22.29 5.86 1.67
N ASP A 163 -21.94 6.34 0.47
CA ASP A 163 -21.65 5.45 -0.66
C ASP A 163 -20.40 4.59 -0.43
N TYR A 164 -19.34 5.21 0.06
CA TYR A 164 -18.11 4.47 0.38
C TYR A 164 -18.31 3.56 1.60
N ARG A 165 -19.07 3.99 2.59
CA ARG A 165 -19.46 3.18 3.75
C ARG A 165 -20.27 1.94 3.33
N ARG A 166 -21.19 2.08 2.37
CA ARG A 166 -21.97 0.96 1.81
C ARG A 166 -21.04 -0.07 1.14
N TRP A 167 -20.07 0.39 0.35
CA TRP A 167 -19.06 -0.49 -0.24
C TRP A 167 -18.23 -1.20 0.83
N LEU A 168 -17.75 -0.48 1.85
CA LEU A 168 -16.99 -1.06 2.98
C LEU A 168 -17.78 -2.11 3.77
N SER A 169 -19.09 -1.95 3.91
CA SER A 169 -19.92 -2.90 4.66
C SER A 169 -20.04 -4.28 4.00
N GLY A 170 -19.65 -4.39 2.74
CA GLY A 170 -19.51 -5.67 2.03
C GLY A 170 -18.35 -6.53 2.54
N PHE A 171 -17.36 -5.93 3.26
CA PHE A 171 -16.23 -6.66 3.83
C PHE A 171 -16.46 -6.98 5.31
N LYS A 172 -16.24 -8.22 5.73
CA LYS A 172 -16.46 -8.71 7.11
C LYS A 172 -15.67 -7.91 8.16
N GLY A 173 -14.45 -7.47 7.80
CA GLY A 173 -13.58 -6.70 8.69
C GLY A 173 -13.73 -5.18 8.60
N GLY A 174 -14.61 -4.66 7.71
CA GLY A 174 -14.89 -3.24 7.55
C GLY A 174 -13.63 -2.37 7.37
N ALA A 175 -13.57 -1.26 8.12
CA ALA A 175 -12.45 -0.31 8.04
C ALA A 175 -11.11 -0.95 8.40
N MET A 176 -11.05 -1.85 9.39
CA MET A 176 -9.79 -2.50 9.77
C MET A 176 -9.26 -3.39 8.63
N TYR A 177 -10.12 -4.10 7.93
CA TYR A 177 -9.72 -4.95 6.82
C TYR A 177 -9.12 -4.12 5.66
N ILE A 178 -9.74 -3.03 5.28
CA ILE A 178 -9.32 -2.21 4.13
C ILE A 178 -8.10 -1.33 4.46
N PHE A 179 -8.03 -0.74 5.65
CA PHE A 179 -6.97 0.21 6.01
C PHE A 179 -5.91 -0.37 6.95
N GLY A 180 -6.29 -1.28 7.84
CA GLY A 180 -5.39 -1.84 8.85
C GLY A 180 -4.23 -2.62 8.25
N GLY A 181 -4.40 -3.23 7.07
CA GLY A 181 -3.34 -3.95 6.37
C GLY A 181 -2.08 -3.11 6.15
N HIS A 182 -2.23 -1.83 5.81
CA HIS A 182 -1.09 -0.91 5.67
C HIS A 182 -0.30 -0.73 6.97
N LEU A 183 -1.02 -0.63 8.09
CA LEU A 183 -0.41 -0.43 9.40
C LEU A 183 0.21 -1.72 9.96
N ILE A 184 -0.48 -2.85 9.75
CA ILE A 184 0.03 -4.18 10.13
C ILE A 184 1.34 -4.44 9.40
N ASP A 185 1.41 -4.12 8.12
CA ASP A 185 2.62 -4.26 7.31
C ASP A 185 3.81 -3.48 7.89
N LEU A 186 3.58 -2.22 8.31
CA LEU A 186 4.62 -1.40 8.94
C LEU A 186 5.09 -1.98 10.28
N VAL A 187 4.15 -2.37 11.13
CA VAL A 187 4.48 -2.93 12.45
C VAL A 187 5.23 -4.25 12.33
N ILE A 188 4.80 -5.14 11.43
CA ILE A 188 5.49 -6.42 11.19
C ILE A 188 6.89 -6.18 10.59
N SER A 189 7.06 -5.17 9.74
CA SER A 189 8.36 -4.82 9.17
C SER A 189 9.36 -4.29 10.21
N LEU A 190 8.88 -3.72 11.33
CA LEU A 190 9.68 -3.23 12.45
C LEU A 190 9.94 -4.30 13.51
N LEU A 191 8.90 -5.03 13.92
CA LEU A 191 8.90 -5.89 15.12
C LEU A 191 8.80 -7.39 14.80
N GLY A 192 8.56 -7.75 13.53
CA GLY A 192 8.29 -9.12 13.14
C GLY A 192 6.86 -9.57 13.50
N ARG A 193 6.67 -10.90 13.55
CA ARG A 193 5.36 -11.49 13.83
C ARG A 193 5.00 -11.36 15.32
N PRO A 194 3.81 -10.84 15.68
CA PRO A 194 3.38 -10.75 17.07
C PRO A 194 3.06 -12.13 17.66
N GLN A 195 3.17 -12.24 18.98
CA GLN A 195 2.76 -13.43 19.73
C GLN A 195 1.24 -13.52 19.86
N LYS A 196 0.57 -12.37 20.01
CA LYS A 196 -0.87 -12.28 20.16
C LYS A 196 -1.41 -11.00 19.54
N ILE A 197 -2.65 -11.07 19.05
CA ILE A 197 -3.40 -9.92 18.56
C ILE A 197 -4.76 -9.89 19.27
N THR A 198 -5.09 -8.75 19.87
CA THR A 198 -6.38 -8.52 20.51
C THR A 198 -7.14 -7.42 19.75
N PRO A 199 -8.20 -7.77 19.01
CA PRO A 199 -8.97 -6.81 18.22
C PRO A 199 -10.12 -6.19 19.03
N TYR A 200 -10.40 -4.92 18.73
CA TYR A 200 -11.57 -4.19 19.19
C TYR A 200 -12.23 -3.51 18.01
N GLN A 201 -13.46 -3.88 17.68
CA GLN A 201 -14.20 -3.29 16.57
C GLN A 201 -15.55 -2.76 17.07
N ARG A 202 -15.98 -1.63 16.52
CA ARG A 202 -17.24 -0.99 16.85
C ARG A 202 -17.93 -0.51 15.59
N LYS A 203 -19.25 -0.48 15.65
CA LYS A 203 -20.14 0.19 14.71
C LYS A 203 -20.61 1.46 15.38
N THR A 204 -20.35 2.63 14.79
CA THR A 204 -20.81 3.92 15.35
C THR A 204 -22.16 4.33 14.80
N ARG A 205 -22.62 3.66 13.73
CA ARG A 205 -23.93 3.86 13.09
C ARG A 205 -24.61 2.51 12.90
N ASP A 206 -25.93 2.55 12.63
CA ASP A 206 -26.74 1.37 12.33
C ASP A 206 -26.76 1.07 10.81
N ASP A 207 -25.58 0.92 10.21
CA ASP A 207 -25.37 0.62 8.79
C ASP A 207 -24.57 -0.66 8.51
N ASN A 208 -24.49 -1.53 9.51
CA ASN A 208 -23.79 -2.82 9.48
C ASN A 208 -22.27 -2.75 9.22
N LEU A 209 -21.66 -1.57 9.21
CA LEU A 209 -20.22 -1.40 9.00
C LEU A 209 -19.45 -1.38 10.34
N TYR A 210 -18.39 -2.18 10.45
CA TYR A 210 -17.35 -1.94 11.45
C TYR A 210 -16.48 -0.75 11.00
N ASP A 211 -16.83 0.44 11.47
CA ASP A 211 -16.30 1.72 11.01
C ASP A 211 -15.20 2.30 11.92
N ASN A 212 -15.00 1.69 13.09
CA ASN A 212 -13.98 2.06 14.05
C ASN A 212 -13.32 0.80 14.60
N GLY A 213 -12.05 0.60 14.25
CA GLY A 213 -11.26 -0.55 14.61
C GLY A 213 -10.00 -0.18 15.38
N PHE A 214 -9.70 -0.94 16.43
CA PHE A 214 -8.48 -0.87 17.20
C PHE A 214 -7.96 -2.29 17.43
N ALA A 215 -6.64 -2.48 17.33
CA ALA A 215 -6.03 -3.74 17.67
C ALA A 215 -4.74 -3.52 18.47
N VAL A 216 -4.48 -4.38 19.42
CA VAL A 216 -3.22 -4.46 20.16
C VAL A 216 -2.46 -5.70 19.70
N MET A 217 -1.20 -5.52 19.32
CA MET A 217 -0.27 -6.58 18.93
C MET A 217 0.79 -6.72 20.02
N GLU A 218 0.90 -7.91 20.60
CA GLU A 218 1.79 -8.19 21.73
C GLU A 218 3.05 -8.92 21.25
N TYR A 219 4.20 -8.43 21.71
CA TYR A 219 5.53 -8.99 21.47
C TYR A 219 6.23 -9.25 22.80
N PRO A 220 7.32 -10.05 22.86
CA PRO A 220 7.98 -10.36 24.13
C PRO A 220 8.45 -9.13 24.90
N ARG A 221 8.85 -8.06 24.22
CA ARG A 221 9.41 -6.83 24.81
C ARG A 221 8.82 -5.54 24.26
N ALA A 222 7.76 -5.64 23.44
CA ALA A 222 7.12 -4.50 22.83
C ALA A 222 5.60 -4.68 22.73
N THR A 223 4.89 -3.58 22.59
CA THR A 223 3.47 -3.55 22.27
C THR A 223 3.24 -2.64 21.07
N ALA A 224 2.38 -3.03 20.15
CA ALA A 224 1.95 -2.13 19.09
C ALA A 224 0.43 -1.95 19.09
N SER A 225 -0.03 -0.75 18.82
CA SER A 225 -1.44 -0.44 18.60
C SER A 225 -1.69 -0.02 17.16
N ILE A 226 -2.77 -0.55 16.60
CA ILE A 226 -3.26 -0.20 15.27
C ILE A 226 -4.66 0.37 15.40
N ARG A 227 -4.90 1.54 14.81
CA ARG A 227 -6.20 2.18 14.82
C ARG A 227 -6.63 2.57 13.41
N THR A 228 -7.88 2.24 13.07
CA THR A 228 -8.52 2.69 11.82
C THR A 228 -9.90 3.24 12.12
N SER A 229 -10.30 4.30 11.42
CA SER A 229 -11.65 4.84 11.52
C SER A 229 -12.07 5.49 10.20
N VAL A 230 -13.35 5.37 9.83
CA VAL A 230 -13.94 6.05 8.69
C VAL A 230 -15.02 7.05 9.09
N VAL A 231 -15.02 7.41 10.37
CA VAL A 231 -15.93 8.44 10.94
C VAL A 231 -15.18 9.59 11.61
N GLU A 232 -13.85 9.60 11.52
CA GLU A 232 -13.02 10.62 12.14
C GLU A 232 -12.97 11.87 11.28
N ILE A 233 -13.53 12.97 11.81
CA ILE A 233 -13.50 14.28 11.14
C ILE A 233 -12.05 14.71 10.96
N ASP A 234 -11.70 15.11 9.73
CA ASP A 234 -10.33 15.48 9.33
C ASP A 234 -9.26 14.37 9.57
N GLY A 235 -9.72 13.10 9.64
CA GLY A 235 -8.89 11.97 10.03
C GLY A 235 -7.63 11.77 9.18
N MET A 236 -7.60 12.28 7.93
CA MET A 236 -6.40 12.24 7.08
C MET A 236 -5.21 12.97 7.72
N LYS A 237 -5.43 14.07 8.40
CA LYS A 237 -4.37 14.83 9.09
C LYS A 237 -3.90 14.15 10.37
N HIS A 238 -4.68 13.21 10.89
CA HIS A 238 -4.36 12.45 12.09
C HIS A 238 -3.71 11.09 11.80
N ARG A 239 -3.48 10.75 10.53
CA ARG A 239 -2.69 9.56 10.17
C ARG A 239 -1.29 9.68 10.74
N ARG A 240 -0.86 8.65 11.48
CA ARG A 240 0.34 8.77 12.30
C ARG A 240 1.08 7.45 12.45
N LEU A 241 2.39 7.54 12.53
CA LEU A 241 3.25 6.46 12.99
C LEU A 241 4.18 7.00 14.07
N ILE A 242 4.09 6.42 15.27
CA ILE A 242 5.04 6.68 16.36
C ILE A 242 5.78 5.38 16.65
N VAL A 243 7.10 5.48 16.76
CA VAL A 243 7.98 4.38 17.16
C VAL A 243 8.82 4.82 18.34
N CYS A 244 8.60 4.20 19.50
CA CYS A 244 9.28 4.51 20.76
C CYS A 244 10.33 3.45 21.08
N GLY A 245 11.55 3.89 21.29
CA GLY A 245 12.65 3.05 21.70
C GLY A 245 13.40 3.60 22.92
N THR A 246 14.26 2.80 23.50
CA THR A 246 14.99 3.14 24.76
C THR A 246 16.00 4.28 24.60
N LYS A 247 16.38 4.61 23.35
CA LYS A 247 17.35 5.67 23.04
C LYS A 247 16.76 6.79 22.19
N GLY A 248 15.58 6.62 21.61
CA GLY A 248 14.94 7.64 20.80
C GLY A 248 13.53 7.31 20.38
N THR A 249 12.86 8.32 19.82
CA THR A 249 11.49 8.22 19.33
C THR A 249 11.41 8.88 17.96
N VAL A 250 10.69 8.23 17.04
CA VAL A 250 10.26 8.79 15.76
C VAL A 250 8.76 9.02 15.80
N ASP A 251 8.32 10.21 15.38
CA ASP A 251 6.91 10.57 15.25
C ASP A 251 6.65 11.20 13.88
N ILE A 252 5.76 10.61 13.10
CA ILE A 252 5.38 11.05 11.76
C ILE A 252 3.89 11.39 11.78
N CYS A 253 3.56 12.67 11.67
CA CYS A 253 2.18 13.15 11.61
C CYS A 253 2.09 14.44 10.78
N PRO A 254 1.34 14.46 9.68
CA PRO A 254 0.61 13.33 9.10
C PRO A 254 1.54 12.30 8.46
N LEU A 255 1.12 11.03 8.44
CA LEU A 255 1.87 9.93 7.79
C LEU A 255 1.85 10.05 6.26
N GLU A 256 0.84 10.71 5.71
CA GLU A 256 0.72 11.05 4.29
C GLU A 256 -0.11 12.30 4.08
N HIS A 257 0.12 12.96 2.95
CA HIS A 257 -0.75 14.03 2.46
C HIS A 257 -1.83 13.47 1.52
N HIS A 258 -2.84 14.28 1.20
CA HIS A 258 -3.78 13.95 0.12
C HIS A 258 -3.03 13.81 -1.20
N SER A 259 -3.46 12.90 -2.09
CA SER A 259 -2.77 12.59 -3.35
C SER A 259 -2.46 13.79 -4.23
N SER A 260 -3.29 14.83 -4.21
CA SER A 260 -3.07 16.09 -4.93
C SER A 260 -1.92 16.95 -4.38
N ARG A 261 -1.34 16.61 -3.23
CA ARG A 261 -0.35 17.43 -2.52
C ARG A 261 1.02 16.77 -2.36
N TYR A 262 1.19 15.53 -2.77
CA TYR A 262 2.48 14.82 -2.61
C TYR A 262 3.69 15.55 -3.21
N HIS A 263 3.48 16.26 -4.32
CA HIS A 263 4.52 17.01 -5.02
C HIS A 263 4.67 18.46 -4.53
N LEU A 264 3.82 18.91 -3.62
CA LEU A 264 3.81 20.27 -3.08
C LEU A 264 4.38 20.34 -1.66
N ASP A 265 3.97 19.38 -0.81
CA ASP A 265 4.25 19.43 0.62
C ASP A 265 5.17 18.27 1.01
N PRO A 266 6.34 18.54 1.61
CA PRO A 266 7.17 17.50 2.20
C PRO A 266 6.51 16.91 3.45
N LEU A 267 6.80 15.65 3.75
CA LEU A 267 6.51 15.07 5.06
C LEU A 267 7.58 15.49 6.06
N HIS A 268 7.18 15.63 7.31
CA HIS A 268 8.06 15.94 8.43
C HIS A 268 8.15 14.76 9.38
N VAL A 269 9.36 14.48 9.85
CA VAL A 269 9.63 13.45 10.84
C VAL A 269 10.21 14.11 12.08
N ARG A 270 9.49 14.03 13.19
CA ARG A 270 10.02 14.44 14.49
C ARG A 270 10.87 13.29 15.06
N LEU A 271 12.19 13.50 15.07
CA LEU A 271 13.16 12.57 15.66
C LEU A 271 13.63 13.13 17.00
N THR A 272 13.48 12.35 18.07
CA THR A 272 14.04 12.69 19.39
C THR A 272 15.05 11.63 19.79
N LEU A 273 16.26 12.05 20.15
CA LEU A 273 17.38 11.17 20.52
C LEU A 273 17.90 11.49 21.91
N LYS A 274 18.22 10.44 22.66
CA LYS A 274 18.86 10.53 23.98
C LYS A 274 20.36 10.82 23.87
N GLU A 275 20.99 10.33 22.82
CA GLU A 275 22.45 10.36 22.62
C GLU A 275 22.77 10.81 21.18
N ASP A 276 23.97 11.37 20.97
CA ASP A 276 24.50 11.69 19.65
C ASP A 276 24.65 10.41 18.80
N ASN A 277 24.40 10.53 17.50
CA ASN A 277 24.80 9.52 16.51
C ASN A 277 25.59 10.17 15.36
N ALA A 278 25.91 9.43 14.31
CA ALA A 278 26.70 9.92 13.18
C ALA A 278 26.05 11.05 12.39
N GLU A 279 24.70 11.18 12.44
CA GLU A 279 23.94 12.11 11.60
C GLU A 279 23.24 13.21 12.43
N PHE A 280 22.94 12.95 13.71
CA PHE A 280 22.17 13.85 14.59
C PHE A 280 22.75 13.93 15.98
N LYS A 281 22.67 15.11 16.58
CA LYS A 281 22.95 15.32 18.00
C LYS A 281 21.80 14.83 18.87
N ALA A 282 22.06 14.62 20.16
CA ALA A 282 21.00 14.41 21.15
C ALA A 282 20.00 15.59 21.16
N GLY A 283 18.73 15.30 21.39
CA GLY A 283 17.65 16.29 21.36
C GLY A 283 16.59 15.98 20.33
N THR A 284 15.74 16.97 20.05
CA THR A 284 14.62 16.84 19.11
C THR A 284 14.91 17.58 17.81
N HIS A 285 14.67 16.89 16.70
CA HIS A 285 14.87 17.36 15.33
C HIS A 285 13.58 17.29 14.54
N ASP A 286 13.31 18.27 13.71
CA ASP A 286 12.30 18.22 12.64
C ASP A 286 13.03 17.92 11.33
N VAL A 287 12.87 16.70 10.83
CA VAL A 287 13.55 16.21 9.63
C VAL A 287 12.60 16.28 8.45
N VAL A 288 12.92 17.17 7.50
CA VAL A 288 12.09 17.37 6.30
C VAL A 288 12.42 16.32 5.26
N MET A 289 11.41 15.59 4.79
CA MET A 289 11.57 14.53 3.80
C MET A 289 11.50 15.09 2.37
N PRO A 290 12.09 14.40 1.39
CA PRO A 290 11.88 14.74 -0.02
C PRO A 290 10.40 14.68 -0.39
N VAL A 291 9.94 15.58 -1.26
CA VAL A 291 8.60 15.50 -1.85
C VAL A 291 8.50 14.30 -2.80
N MET A 292 7.34 13.67 -2.84
CA MET A 292 7.06 12.55 -3.75
C MET A 292 6.38 13.07 -5.01
N GLN A 293 6.70 12.52 -6.18
CA GLN A 293 5.95 12.78 -7.41
C GLN A 293 4.62 11.99 -7.42
N GLY A 294 4.62 10.79 -6.85
CA GLY A 294 3.46 9.96 -6.61
C GLY A 294 3.77 8.89 -5.57
N ARG A 295 2.75 8.45 -4.85
CA ARG A 295 2.93 7.48 -3.74
C ARG A 295 3.31 6.07 -4.19
N TYR A 296 3.16 5.75 -5.48
CA TYR A 296 3.46 4.43 -6.04
C TYR A 296 4.77 4.39 -6.82
N ASP A 297 5.36 5.53 -7.16
CA ASP A 297 6.49 5.61 -8.12
C ASP A 297 7.69 4.77 -7.67
N LEU A 298 8.08 4.85 -6.40
CA LEU A 298 9.19 4.07 -5.87
C LEU A 298 8.88 2.57 -5.81
N GLN A 299 7.64 2.20 -5.45
CA GLN A 299 7.20 0.81 -5.41
C GLN A 299 7.17 0.19 -6.81
N LEU A 300 6.68 0.91 -7.79
CA LEU A 300 6.66 0.44 -9.18
C LEU A 300 8.06 0.41 -9.79
N THR A 301 8.94 1.33 -9.42
CA THR A 301 10.37 1.25 -9.79
C THR A 301 11.02 0.00 -9.21
N GLU A 302 10.74 -0.36 -7.95
CA GLU A 302 11.21 -1.60 -7.34
C GLU A 302 10.69 -2.83 -8.11
N LEU A 303 9.40 -2.88 -8.46
CA LEU A 303 8.83 -3.95 -9.27
C LEU A 303 9.57 -4.12 -10.60
N ALA A 304 9.84 -3.00 -11.30
CA ALA A 304 10.58 -3.06 -12.54
C ALA A 304 11.98 -3.66 -12.38
N ARG A 305 12.68 -3.29 -11.32
CA ARG A 305 14.01 -3.82 -11.01
C ARG A 305 13.99 -5.30 -10.66
N ILE A 306 12.94 -5.77 -9.96
CA ILE A 306 12.72 -7.19 -9.67
C ILE A 306 12.50 -7.96 -10.98
N ILE A 307 11.59 -7.51 -11.83
CA ILE A 307 11.27 -8.17 -13.11
C ILE A 307 12.51 -8.25 -14.02
N ARG A 308 13.36 -7.22 -14.01
CA ARG A 308 14.63 -7.20 -14.76
C ARG A 308 15.75 -8.03 -14.13
N GLY A 309 15.54 -8.59 -12.95
CA GLY A 309 16.56 -9.32 -12.21
C GLY A 309 17.68 -8.44 -11.62
N GLU A 310 17.49 -7.12 -11.54
CA GLU A 310 18.47 -6.18 -10.98
C GLU A 310 18.55 -6.26 -9.46
N ILE A 311 17.49 -6.68 -8.81
CA ILE A 311 17.40 -6.95 -7.38
C ILE A 311 16.64 -8.24 -7.12
N ALA A 312 16.93 -8.90 -6.00
CA ALA A 312 16.18 -10.08 -5.57
C ALA A 312 14.72 -9.70 -5.28
N ASN A 313 13.81 -10.65 -5.54
CA ASN A 313 12.40 -10.51 -5.16
C ASN A 313 12.27 -10.68 -3.62
N PRO A 314 11.86 -9.66 -2.87
CA PRO A 314 11.72 -9.73 -1.41
C PRO A 314 10.35 -10.25 -0.96
N TYR A 315 9.43 -10.58 -1.90
CA TYR A 315 8.04 -10.96 -1.65
C TYR A 315 7.80 -12.47 -1.72
#